data_44adced304188f38b6d758af7ea637d7
#
_entry.id   44adced304188f38b6d758af7ea637d7
#
_cell.length_a   1.000
_cell.length_b   1.000
_cell.length_c   1.000
_cell.angle_alpha   90.00
_cell.angle_beta   90.00
_cell.angle_gamma   90.00
#
_symmetry.space_group_name_H-M   'P 1'
#
loop_
_entity.id
_entity.type
_entity.pdbx_description
1 polymer ?
#
loop_
_entity_poly.entity_id
_entity_poly.type
_entity_poly.pdbx_seq_one_letter_code
_entity_poly.pdbx_strand_id
1 'polypeptide(L)'
;LLVVSVIMCFALGSLRLGLLSMLPNIFPVFVTLGLMGVSGIYMDMPLMSFSAIIIGVVVDDTIHFLFHYRESFARTGSYEKALEETLLSTGRPMLFTTMTMLCGFSVLLFSDMVGVVKFGGLGCFAFGWALLADYFLVPAILLTFRPLKAPSNPPFSGETARRGV
;
A
#
# COMPACT_ATOMS: atom_id res chain seq x y z
N LEU A 1 -1.01 12.02 8.99
CA LEU A 1 -1.46 10.66 9.29
C LEU A 1 -2.94 10.63 9.70
N LEU A 2 -3.42 11.53 10.61
CA LEU A 2 -4.82 11.57 11.05
C LEU A 2 -5.79 11.81 9.88
N VAL A 3 -5.51 12.79 9.04
CA VAL A 3 -6.31 13.10 7.84
C VAL A 3 -6.34 11.89 6.88
N VAL A 4 -5.21 11.26 6.66
CA VAL A 4 -5.10 10.05 5.85
C VAL A 4 -5.95 8.91 6.41
N SER A 5 -5.91 8.70 7.73
CA SER A 5 -6.74 7.70 8.42
C SER A 5 -8.24 7.94 8.19
N VAL A 6 -8.69 9.19 8.28
CA VAL A 6 -10.09 9.57 8.05
C VAL A 6 -10.48 9.31 6.59
N ILE A 7 -9.63 9.72 5.64
CA ILE A 7 -9.86 9.48 4.21
C ILE A 7 -9.94 7.97 3.93
N MET A 8 -9.02 7.18 4.49
CA MET A 8 -9.01 5.72 4.35
C MET A 8 -10.28 5.07 4.92
N CYS A 9 -10.72 5.48 6.11
CA CYS A 9 -11.96 4.98 6.69
C CYS A 9 -13.19 5.31 5.84
N PHE A 10 -13.20 6.51 5.26
CA PHE A 10 -14.29 6.94 4.38
C PHE A 10 -14.28 6.20 3.03
N ALA A 11 -13.11 6.10 2.38
CA ALA A 11 -12.94 5.43 1.10
C ALA A 11 -13.25 3.93 1.17
N LEU A 12 -12.81 3.27 2.25
CA LEU A 12 -13.04 1.83 2.45
C LEU A 12 -14.40 1.53 3.09
N GLY A 13 -15.15 2.54 3.57
CA GLY A 13 -16.46 2.36 4.22
C GLY A 13 -16.42 1.40 5.42
N SER A 14 -15.25 1.21 6.03
CA SER A 14 -15.02 0.32 7.17
C SER A 14 -13.92 0.87 8.07
N LEU A 15 -14.30 1.23 9.29
CA LEU A 15 -13.34 1.70 10.31
C LEU A 15 -12.23 0.68 10.59
N ARG A 16 -12.54 -0.62 10.56
CA ARG A 16 -11.57 -1.68 10.83
C ARG A 16 -10.53 -1.79 9.73
N LEU A 17 -10.97 -1.77 8.46
CA LEU A 17 -10.05 -1.79 7.30
C LEU A 17 -9.21 -0.52 7.25
N GLY A 18 -9.81 0.65 7.47
CA GLY A 18 -9.08 1.92 7.47
C GLY A 18 -8.01 2.01 8.54
N LEU A 19 -8.29 1.54 9.77
CA LEU A 19 -7.29 1.48 10.85
C LEU A 19 -6.19 0.45 10.58
N LEU A 20 -6.55 -0.74 10.08
CA LEU A 20 -5.59 -1.78 9.74
C LEU A 20 -4.66 -1.37 8.59
N SER A 21 -5.15 -0.61 7.63
CA SER A 21 -4.36 -0.09 6.52
C SER A 21 -3.31 0.95 6.92
N MET A 22 -3.44 1.55 8.11
CA MET A 22 -2.42 2.47 8.62
C MET A 22 -1.10 1.77 8.97
N LEU A 23 -1.15 0.49 9.35
CA LEU A 23 0.04 -0.27 9.74
C LEU A 23 1.09 -0.34 8.61
N PRO A 24 0.74 -0.81 7.39
CA PRO A 24 1.68 -0.85 6.27
C PRO A 24 2.11 0.55 5.82
N ASN A 25 1.27 1.57 5.96
CA ASN A 25 1.60 2.94 5.57
C ASN A 25 2.59 3.62 6.53
N ILE A 26 2.48 3.32 7.81
CA ILE A 26 3.38 3.88 8.83
C ILE A 26 4.75 3.19 8.80
N PHE A 27 4.81 1.91 8.49
CA PHE A 27 6.02 1.10 8.55
C PHE A 27 7.18 1.66 7.70
N PRO A 28 7.03 2.00 6.40
CA PRO A 28 8.11 2.58 5.60
C PRO A 28 8.63 3.91 6.14
N VAL A 29 7.74 4.72 6.71
CA VAL A 29 8.10 6.01 7.31
C VAL A 29 9.00 5.81 8.53
N PHE A 30 8.60 4.90 9.45
CA PHE A 30 9.41 4.59 10.63
C PHE A 30 10.77 3.98 10.27
N VAL A 31 10.81 3.07 9.30
CA VAL A 31 12.06 2.45 8.85
C VAL A 31 12.98 3.51 8.22
N THR A 32 12.43 4.43 7.42
CA THR A 32 13.22 5.52 6.81
C THR A 32 13.74 6.50 7.85
N LEU A 33 12.92 6.90 8.81
CA LEU A 33 13.35 7.75 9.92
C LEU A 33 14.40 7.06 10.80
N GLY A 34 14.25 5.75 11.04
CA GLY A 34 15.22 4.95 11.75
C GLY A 34 16.58 4.92 11.03
N LEU A 35 16.57 4.74 9.71
CA LEU A 35 17.80 4.79 8.89
C LEU A 35 18.46 6.17 8.98
N MET A 36 17.68 7.25 8.91
CA MET A 36 18.23 8.61 9.06
C MET A 36 18.90 8.80 10.43
N GLY A 37 18.27 8.30 11.50
CA GLY A 37 18.83 8.39 12.85
C GLY A 37 20.15 7.64 13.00
N VAL A 38 20.23 6.42 12.46
CA VAL A 38 21.45 5.60 12.50
C VAL A 38 22.57 6.17 11.61
N SER A 39 22.20 6.73 10.45
CA SER A 39 23.15 7.31 9.49
C SER A 39 23.61 8.73 9.86
N GLY A 40 23.11 9.32 10.94
CA GLY A 40 23.43 10.69 11.34
C GLY A 40 23.00 11.75 10.32
N ILE A 41 21.97 11.45 9.51
CA ILE A 41 21.43 12.39 8.53
C ILE A 41 20.48 13.35 9.25
N TYR A 42 20.89 14.63 9.34
CA TYR A 42 20.06 15.65 9.93
C TYR A 42 18.84 15.96 9.06
N MET A 43 17.71 16.23 9.69
CA MET A 43 16.49 16.66 9.00
C MET A 43 16.64 18.11 8.51
N ASP A 44 16.83 18.26 7.20
CA ASP A 44 16.81 19.51 6.50
C ASP A 44 15.39 19.78 5.92
N MET A 45 15.08 21.05 5.56
CA MET A 45 13.78 21.40 4.95
C MET A 45 13.38 20.51 3.75
N PRO A 46 14.27 20.15 2.80
CA PRO A 46 13.94 19.22 1.72
C PRO A 46 13.52 17.83 2.24
N LEU A 47 14.18 17.32 3.26
CA LEU A 47 13.89 16.00 3.84
C LEU A 47 12.58 15.97 4.63
N MET A 48 12.16 17.08 5.22
CA MET A 48 10.82 17.19 5.85
C MET A 48 9.71 17.08 4.80
N SER A 49 9.85 17.77 3.66
CA SER A 49 8.90 17.67 2.54
C SER A 49 8.84 16.26 1.95
N PHE A 50 9.97 15.54 1.97
CA PHE A 50 10.07 14.16 1.51
C PHE A 50 9.18 13.18 2.30
N SER A 51 9.09 13.35 3.61
CA SER A 51 8.22 12.52 4.44
C SER A 51 6.74 12.63 4.03
N ALA A 52 6.29 13.82 3.62
CA ALA A 52 4.93 14.01 3.13
C ALA A 52 4.70 13.33 1.78
N ILE A 53 5.70 13.37 0.89
CA ILE A 53 5.64 12.72 -0.43
C ILE A 53 5.55 11.20 -0.26
N ILE A 54 6.41 10.60 0.59
CA ILE A 54 6.37 9.15 0.87
C ILE A 54 4.98 8.75 1.36
N ILE A 55 4.47 9.44 2.36
CA ILE A 55 3.15 9.13 2.93
C ILE A 55 2.06 9.19 1.85
N GLY A 56 2.09 10.20 0.99
CA GLY A 56 1.11 10.36 -0.07
C GLY A 56 1.12 9.21 -1.07
N VAL A 57 2.28 8.82 -1.56
CA VAL A 57 2.43 7.75 -2.56
C VAL A 57 2.11 6.37 -1.97
N VAL A 58 2.63 6.06 -0.79
CA VAL A 58 2.38 4.76 -0.13
C VAL A 58 0.90 4.58 0.19
N VAL A 59 0.23 5.64 0.63
CA VAL A 59 -1.21 5.61 0.92
C VAL A 59 -2.02 5.33 -0.35
N ASP A 60 -1.64 5.93 -1.48
CA ASP A 60 -2.33 5.74 -2.75
C ASP A 60 -2.29 4.27 -3.21
N ASP A 61 -1.14 3.65 -3.19
CA ASP A 61 -0.95 2.23 -3.52
C ASP A 61 -1.79 1.32 -2.60
N THR A 62 -1.77 1.58 -1.29
CA THR A 62 -2.53 0.80 -0.31
C THR A 62 -4.04 0.97 -0.48
N ILE A 63 -4.54 2.18 -0.81
CA ILE A 63 -5.97 2.41 -1.10
C ILE A 63 -6.42 1.60 -2.30
N HIS A 64 -5.67 1.66 -3.40
CA HIS A 64 -5.99 0.92 -4.62
C HIS A 64 -6.02 -0.59 -4.36
N PHE A 65 -5.04 -1.12 -3.65
CA PHE A 65 -4.99 -2.53 -3.28
C PHE A 65 -6.22 -2.95 -2.45
N LEU A 66 -6.53 -2.22 -1.40
CA LEU A 66 -7.65 -2.55 -0.51
C LEU A 66 -9.01 -2.38 -1.16
N PHE A 67 -9.15 -1.42 -2.08
CA PHE A 67 -10.39 -1.24 -2.84
C PHE A 67 -10.65 -2.45 -3.74
N HIS A 68 -9.67 -2.88 -4.53
CA HIS A 68 -9.77 -4.08 -5.37
C HIS A 68 -9.97 -5.34 -4.54
N TYR A 69 -9.28 -5.46 -3.41
CA TYR A 69 -9.47 -6.59 -2.50
C TYR A 69 -10.91 -6.66 -1.98
N ARG A 70 -11.50 -5.54 -1.59
CA ARG A 70 -12.88 -5.49 -1.13
C ARG A 70 -13.87 -5.88 -2.23
N GLU A 71 -13.64 -5.43 -3.44
CA GLU A 71 -14.45 -5.76 -4.63
C GLU A 71 -14.35 -7.26 -4.94
N SER A 72 -13.14 -7.83 -5.00
CA SER A 72 -12.92 -9.25 -5.22
C SER A 72 -13.51 -10.11 -4.10
N PHE A 73 -13.42 -9.65 -2.85
CA PHE A 73 -14.04 -10.34 -1.72
C PHE A 73 -15.57 -10.33 -1.79
N ALA A 74 -16.18 -9.23 -2.20
CA ALA A 74 -17.63 -9.15 -2.39
C ALA A 74 -18.12 -10.13 -3.49
N ARG A 75 -17.27 -10.40 -4.49
CA ARG A 75 -17.57 -11.31 -5.60
C ARG A 75 -17.31 -12.78 -5.26
N THR A 76 -16.20 -13.09 -4.60
CA THR A 76 -15.74 -14.48 -4.36
C THR A 76 -16.19 -15.05 -3.02
N GLY A 77 -16.45 -14.21 -2.03
CA GLY A 77 -16.79 -14.62 -0.65
C GLY A 77 -15.64 -15.32 0.11
N SER A 78 -14.46 -15.48 -0.52
CA SER A 78 -13.31 -16.16 0.06
C SER A 78 -12.14 -15.21 0.19
N TYR A 79 -11.52 -15.17 1.38
CA TYR A 79 -10.37 -14.31 1.66
C TYR A 79 -9.16 -14.64 0.79
N GLU A 80 -8.87 -15.93 0.61
CA GLU A 80 -7.71 -16.39 -0.16
C GLU A 80 -7.85 -16.09 -1.64
N LYS A 81 -9.02 -16.41 -2.23
CA LYS A 81 -9.29 -16.14 -3.66
C LYS A 81 -9.33 -14.64 -3.96
N ALA A 82 -9.94 -13.86 -3.08
CA ALA A 82 -9.94 -12.40 -3.23
C ALA A 82 -8.54 -11.81 -3.19
N LEU A 83 -7.68 -12.33 -2.32
CA LEU A 83 -6.29 -11.89 -2.23
C LEU A 83 -5.49 -12.28 -3.47
N GLU A 84 -5.63 -13.51 -3.95
CA GLU A 84 -4.97 -13.99 -5.17
C GLU A 84 -5.37 -13.14 -6.38
N GLU A 85 -6.67 -12.92 -6.59
CA GLU A 85 -7.16 -12.05 -7.67
C GLU A 85 -6.64 -10.62 -7.56
N THR A 86 -6.59 -10.07 -6.36
CA THR A 86 -6.08 -8.72 -6.12
C THR A 86 -4.58 -8.62 -6.39
N LEU A 87 -3.80 -9.58 -5.94
CA LEU A 87 -2.36 -9.61 -6.21
C LEU A 87 -2.06 -9.74 -7.71
N LEU A 88 -2.85 -10.52 -8.45
CA LEU A 88 -2.67 -10.65 -9.89
C LEU A 88 -3.11 -9.41 -10.67
N SER A 89 -4.17 -8.73 -10.24
CA SER A 89 -4.71 -7.55 -10.92
C SER A 89 -4.01 -6.25 -10.54
N THR A 90 -3.74 -6.04 -9.25
CA THR A 90 -3.21 -4.79 -8.72
C THR A 90 -1.71 -4.86 -8.44
N GLY A 91 -1.18 -6.03 -8.11
CA GLY A 91 0.22 -6.20 -7.77
C GLY A 91 1.17 -5.86 -8.93
N ARG A 92 0.83 -6.24 -10.17
CA ARG A 92 1.65 -5.86 -11.34
C ARG A 92 1.73 -4.35 -11.57
N PRO A 93 0.62 -3.59 -11.65
CA PRO A 93 0.67 -2.14 -11.70
C PRO A 93 1.50 -1.51 -10.58
N MET A 94 1.33 -1.96 -9.32
CA MET A 94 2.10 -1.46 -8.17
C MET A 94 3.61 -1.70 -8.33
N LEU A 95 4.02 -2.83 -8.88
CA LEU A 95 5.43 -3.08 -9.22
C LEU A 95 5.95 -2.06 -10.24
N PHE A 96 5.18 -1.80 -11.30
CA PHE A 96 5.59 -0.84 -12.33
C PHE A 96 5.68 0.59 -11.78
N THR A 97 4.72 1.03 -10.97
CA THR A 97 4.76 2.37 -10.34
C THR A 97 5.96 2.51 -9.42
N THR A 98 6.22 1.51 -8.56
CA THR A 98 7.37 1.53 -7.66
C THR A 98 8.70 1.46 -8.42
N MET A 99 8.81 0.64 -9.46
CA MET A 99 10.02 0.60 -10.31
C MET A 99 10.27 1.95 -10.99
N THR A 100 9.21 2.61 -11.47
CA THR A 100 9.32 3.95 -12.06
C THR A 100 9.80 4.98 -11.02
N MET A 101 9.27 4.92 -9.80
CA MET A 101 9.72 5.77 -8.69
C MET A 101 11.18 5.49 -8.33
N LEU A 102 11.58 4.22 -8.19
CA LEU A 102 12.97 3.84 -7.92
C LEU A 102 13.92 4.34 -9.00
N CYS A 103 13.56 4.20 -10.27
CA CYS A 103 14.35 4.76 -11.38
C CYS A 103 14.44 6.29 -11.30
N GLY A 104 13.34 6.98 -11.06
CA GLY A 104 13.32 8.44 -10.91
C GLY A 104 14.19 8.94 -9.77
N PHE A 105 14.08 8.32 -8.58
CA PHE A 105 14.89 8.69 -7.43
C PHE A 105 16.35 8.28 -7.57
N SER A 106 16.66 7.19 -8.27
CA SER A 106 18.05 6.77 -8.53
C SER A 106 18.83 7.77 -9.38
N VAL A 107 18.16 8.51 -10.27
CA VAL A 107 18.80 9.58 -11.05
C VAL A 107 19.35 10.69 -10.14
N LEU A 108 18.69 10.96 -9.02
CA LEU A 108 19.14 11.97 -8.06
C LEU A 108 20.46 11.61 -7.35
N LEU A 109 20.82 10.32 -7.35
CA LEU A 109 22.09 9.87 -6.76
C LEU A 109 23.31 10.35 -7.56
N PHE A 110 23.12 10.74 -8.81
CA PHE A 110 24.20 11.26 -9.68
C PHE A 110 24.33 12.80 -9.61
N SER A 111 23.64 13.44 -8.66
CA SER A 111 23.74 14.89 -8.46
C SER A 111 25.02 15.29 -7.72
N ASP A 112 25.59 16.44 -8.04
CA ASP A 112 26.73 17.02 -7.31
C ASP A 112 26.32 17.60 -5.95
N MET A 113 25.03 17.78 -5.70
CA MET A 113 24.50 18.35 -4.45
C MET A 113 24.24 17.25 -3.42
N VAL A 114 24.95 17.26 -2.31
CA VAL A 114 24.82 16.27 -1.22
C VAL A 114 23.38 16.15 -0.71
N GLY A 115 22.62 17.25 -0.62
CA GLY A 115 21.23 17.24 -0.20
C GLY A 115 20.33 16.44 -1.15
N VAL A 116 20.55 16.59 -2.47
CA VAL A 116 19.80 15.88 -3.51
C VAL A 116 20.15 14.39 -3.52
N VAL A 117 21.42 14.04 -3.33
CA VAL A 117 21.86 12.64 -3.22
C VAL A 117 21.21 11.96 -2.00
N LYS A 118 21.19 12.62 -0.84
CA LYS A 118 20.52 12.10 0.36
C LYS A 118 19.02 11.89 0.11
N PHE A 119 18.37 12.86 -0.54
CA PHE A 119 16.96 12.78 -0.91
C PHE A 119 16.67 11.61 -1.85
N GLY A 120 17.49 11.41 -2.88
CA GLY A 120 17.39 10.29 -3.81
C GLY A 120 17.59 8.94 -3.13
N GLY A 121 18.63 8.82 -2.29
CA GLY A 121 18.95 7.58 -1.56
C GLY A 121 17.85 7.17 -0.57
N LEU A 122 17.37 8.12 0.21
CA LEU A 122 16.23 7.89 1.12
C LEU A 122 14.95 7.55 0.37
N GLY A 123 14.74 8.15 -0.82
CA GLY A 123 13.62 7.85 -1.69
C GLY A 123 13.62 6.41 -2.17
N CYS A 124 14.73 5.97 -2.75
CA CYS A 124 14.89 4.58 -3.17
C CYS A 124 14.66 3.60 -2.02
N PHE A 125 15.23 3.90 -0.86
CA PHE A 125 15.06 3.06 0.32
C PHE A 125 13.61 3.01 0.80
N ALA A 126 12.96 4.16 0.92
CA ALA A 126 11.59 4.25 1.42
C ALA A 126 10.58 3.54 0.49
N PHE A 127 10.66 3.78 -0.84
CA PHE A 127 9.77 3.13 -1.79
C PHE A 127 10.04 1.62 -1.91
N GLY A 128 11.29 1.19 -1.80
CA GLY A 128 11.61 -0.24 -1.72
C GLY A 128 10.96 -0.93 -0.52
N TRP A 129 11.04 -0.32 0.67
CA TRP A 129 10.39 -0.83 1.88
C TRP A 129 8.87 -0.72 1.82
N ALA A 130 8.32 0.33 1.20
CA ALA A 130 6.88 0.47 0.99
C ALA A 130 6.34 -0.68 0.14
N LEU A 131 6.99 -0.99 -0.97
CA LEU A 131 6.62 -2.12 -1.82
C LEU A 131 6.64 -3.45 -1.04
N LEU A 132 7.69 -3.69 -0.24
CA LEU A 132 7.76 -4.89 0.60
C LEU A 132 6.63 -4.94 1.63
N ALA A 133 6.30 -3.80 2.25
CA ALA A 133 5.18 -3.71 3.18
C ALA A 133 3.84 -4.03 2.50
N ASP A 134 3.59 -3.49 1.32
CA ASP A 134 2.34 -3.74 0.59
C ASP A 134 2.23 -5.19 0.11
N TYR A 135 3.34 -5.83 -0.31
CA TYR A 135 3.31 -7.21 -0.77
C TYR A 135 3.26 -8.26 0.35
N PHE A 136 3.84 -7.97 1.52
CA PHE A 136 3.92 -8.92 2.63
C PHE A 136 3.03 -8.54 3.80
N LEU A 137 3.05 -7.27 4.21
CA LEU A 137 2.36 -6.84 5.42
C LEU A 137 0.85 -6.73 5.18
N VAL A 138 0.41 -6.17 4.03
CA VAL A 138 -1.01 -6.04 3.72
C VAL A 138 -1.70 -7.40 3.62
N PRO A 139 -1.20 -8.39 2.84
CA PRO A 139 -1.77 -9.73 2.80
C PRO A 139 -1.78 -10.42 4.16
N ALA A 140 -0.69 -10.32 4.91
CA ALA A 140 -0.59 -10.91 6.25
C ALA A 140 -1.66 -10.35 7.21
N ILE A 141 -1.85 -9.04 7.20
CA ILE A 141 -2.87 -8.36 8.02
C ILE A 141 -4.28 -8.81 7.61
N LEU A 142 -4.58 -8.84 6.30
CA LEU A 142 -5.90 -9.22 5.80
C LEU A 142 -6.27 -10.65 6.13
N LEU A 143 -5.32 -11.58 6.03
CA LEU A 143 -5.55 -13.00 6.36
C LEU A 143 -5.67 -13.23 7.88
N THR A 144 -4.91 -12.47 8.69
CA THR A 144 -4.90 -12.63 10.14
C THR A 144 -6.13 -12.02 10.79
N PHE A 145 -6.48 -10.80 10.43
CA PHE A 145 -7.57 -10.06 11.09
C PHE A 145 -8.95 -10.28 10.47
N ARG A 146 -9.02 -10.78 9.21
CA ARG A 146 -10.27 -11.06 8.48
C ARG A 146 -11.35 -9.98 8.70
N PRO A 147 -11.06 -8.72 8.38
CA PRO A 147 -11.90 -7.58 8.77
C PRO A 147 -13.24 -7.47 8.01
N LEU A 148 -13.42 -8.23 6.94
CA LEU A 148 -14.64 -8.23 6.13
C LEU A 148 -15.61 -9.33 6.59
N LYS A 149 -16.88 -8.99 6.71
CA LYS A 149 -17.92 -10.01 6.88
C LYS A 149 -18.24 -10.63 5.52
N ALA A 150 -18.31 -11.96 5.45
CA ALA A 150 -18.78 -12.63 4.25
C ALA A 150 -20.15 -12.09 3.84
N PRO A 151 -20.37 -11.80 2.54
CA PRO A 151 -21.69 -11.40 2.07
C PRO A 151 -22.69 -12.50 2.37
N SER A 152 -23.81 -12.14 2.98
CA SER A 152 -24.85 -13.07 3.42
C SER A 152 -25.58 -13.77 2.26
N ASN A 153 -25.29 -13.39 1.00
CA ASN A 153 -25.77 -14.06 -0.20
C ASN A 153 -24.68 -14.04 -1.26
N PRO A 154 -24.14 -15.19 -1.68
CA PRO A 154 -23.28 -15.23 -2.87
C PRO A 154 -24.14 -14.91 -4.10
N PRO A 155 -23.77 -13.92 -4.94
CA PRO A 155 -24.61 -13.48 -6.05
C PRO A 155 -24.77 -14.49 -7.20
N PHE A 156 -24.24 -15.70 -7.09
CA PHE A 156 -24.23 -16.68 -8.20
C PHE A 156 -24.52 -18.15 -7.82
N SER A 157 -25.44 -18.42 -6.86
CA SER A 157 -25.84 -19.82 -6.60
C SER A 157 -27.15 -20.26 -7.27
N GLY A 158 -27.70 -19.51 -8.23
CA GLY A 158 -29.05 -19.79 -8.71
C GLY A 158 -29.35 -19.80 -10.21
N GLU A 159 -28.44 -19.42 -11.11
CA GLU A 159 -28.86 -19.16 -12.51
C GLU A 159 -28.32 -20.13 -13.56
N THR A 160 -27.38 -20.99 -13.22
CA THR A 160 -26.91 -22.04 -14.14
C THR A 160 -27.70 -23.35 -14.06
N ALA A 161 -28.57 -23.52 -13.07
CA ALA A 161 -29.38 -24.73 -12.93
C ALA A 161 -30.74 -24.68 -13.70
N ARG A 162 -31.12 -23.57 -14.31
CA ARG A 162 -32.42 -23.43 -15.02
C ARG A 162 -32.34 -23.29 -16.54
N ARG A 163 -31.17 -23.42 -17.15
CA ARG A 163 -31.04 -23.42 -18.63
C ARG A 163 -30.55 -24.75 -19.21
N GLY A 164 -30.87 -25.84 -18.56
CA GLY A 164 -30.56 -27.17 -19.03
C GLY A 164 -31.81 -28.05 -19.02
N VAL A 165 -32.86 -27.67 -19.75
CA VAL A 165 -33.93 -28.56 -20.25
C VAL A 165 -34.37 -28.03 -21.60
#